data_e68a563f87aeb2bc3d2515ca11b59230
#
_entry.id   e68a563f87aeb2bc3d2515ca11b59230
#
_cell.length_a   1.000
_cell.length_b   1.000
_cell.length_c   1.000
_cell.angle_alpha   90.00
_cell.angle_beta   90.00
_cell.angle_gamma   90.00
#
_symmetry.space_group_name_H-M   'P 1'
#
loop_
_entity.id
_entity.type
_entity.pdbx_description
1 polymer ?
#
loop_
_entity_poly.entity_id
_entity_poly.type
_entity_poly.pdbx_seq_one_letter_code
_entity_poly.pdbx_strand_id
1 'polypeptide(L)'
;MLITARNNTTRLVSFIIGGLILLIFILALAVARLTFTNIDLVHNRPVIVTPMQFNAPFSVSETKADTDYLRMMTLSFLALRLNVSSETVDMNHEFLLSYVKTESLQDFTSVLADEAKRIKDNSVNSAFYQTDITVYPASGRVDIRGVLKTWIGTARPETEIKQFRLDLEYHNGLTRIARFVEVNNEK
;
A
#
# COMPACT_ATOMS: atom_id res chain seq x y z
N MET A 1 73.36 -21.84 20.74
CA MET A 1 72.66 -21.54 19.42
C MET A 1 71.30 -22.15 19.23
N LEU A 2 70.95 -23.32 19.80
CA LEU A 2 69.65 -23.97 19.61
C LEU A 2 68.47 -23.29 20.30
N ILE A 3 68.66 -22.60 21.42
CA ILE A 3 67.60 -21.95 22.19
C ILE A 3 67.07 -20.67 21.51
N THR A 4 67.95 -19.90 20.87
CA THR A 4 67.60 -18.66 20.15
C THR A 4 66.81 -18.96 18.87
N ALA A 5 67.14 -20.01 18.15
CA ALA A 5 66.42 -20.48 16.98
C ALA A 5 65.03 -20.95 17.33
N ARG A 6 64.83 -21.69 18.43
CA ARG A 6 63.52 -22.15 18.94
C ARG A 6 62.61 -20.98 19.33
N ASN A 7 63.18 -19.93 19.97
CA ASN A 7 62.39 -18.75 20.35
C ASN A 7 61.92 -17.93 19.14
N ASN A 8 62.74 -17.84 18.09
CA ASN A 8 62.31 -17.14 16.87
C ASN A 8 61.25 -17.90 16.09
N THR A 9 61.35 -19.24 16.06
CA THR A 9 60.29 -20.07 15.39
C THR A 9 58.97 -20.00 16.13
N THR A 10 58.94 -20.03 17.48
CA THR A 10 57.72 -19.88 18.26
C THR A 10 57.11 -18.50 18.10
N ARG A 11 57.90 -17.43 18.02
CA ARG A 11 57.38 -16.08 17.74
C ARG A 11 56.76 -15.99 16.36
N LEU A 12 57.36 -16.55 15.34
CA LEU A 12 56.87 -16.55 13.96
C LEU A 12 55.55 -17.34 13.85
N VAL A 13 55.48 -18.51 14.47
CA VAL A 13 54.27 -19.31 14.53
C VAL A 13 53.14 -18.57 15.28
N SER A 14 53.46 -17.87 16.38
CA SER A 14 52.45 -17.06 17.13
C SER A 14 51.93 -15.90 16.29
N PHE A 15 52.76 -15.24 15.49
CA PHE A 15 52.33 -14.20 14.56
C PHE A 15 51.43 -14.74 13.45
N ILE A 16 51.75 -15.91 12.89
CA ILE A 16 50.88 -16.57 11.87
C ILE A 16 49.56 -16.96 12.45
N ILE A 17 49.51 -17.57 13.63
CA ILE A 17 48.27 -17.93 14.32
C ILE A 17 47.44 -16.69 14.64
N GLY A 18 48.07 -15.62 15.16
CA GLY A 18 47.39 -14.36 15.43
C GLY A 18 46.78 -13.73 14.17
N GLY A 19 47.54 -13.76 13.05
CA GLY A 19 47.06 -13.30 11.74
C GLY A 19 45.89 -14.11 11.21
N LEU A 20 45.89 -15.45 11.38
CA LEU A 20 44.79 -16.31 11.00
C LEU A 20 43.53 -16.07 11.85
N ILE A 21 43.67 -15.89 13.16
CA ILE A 21 42.57 -15.55 14.04
C ILE A 21 41.92 -14.21 13.65
N LEU A 22 42.77 -13.21 13.38
CA LEU A 22 42.31 -11.89 12.90
C LEU A 22 41.57 -12.00 11.57
N LEU A 23 42.07 -12.81 10.63
CA LEU A 23 41.43 -13.04 9.33
C LEU A 23 40.06 -13.72 9.49
N ILE A 24 39.99 -14.73 10.35
CA ILE A 24 38.72 -15.42 10.64
C ILE A 24 37.69 -14.43 11.24
N PHE A 25 38.13 -13.57 12.15
CA PHE A 25 37.26 -12.55 12.75
C PHE A 25 36.73 -11.55 11.72
N ILE A 26 37.57 -11.07 10.82
CA ILE A 26 37.20 -10.17 9.72
C ILE A 26 36.16 -10.86 8.78
N LEU A 27 36.43 -12.12 8.43
CA LEU A 27 35.52 -12.90 7.59
C LEU A 27 34.15 -13.12 8.27
N ALA A 28 34.15 -13.42 9.57
CA ALA A 28 32.91 -13.59 10.34
C ALA A 28 32.10 -12.29 10.37
N LEU A 29 32.74 -11.14 10.55
CA LEU A 29 32.05 -9.83 10.48
C LEU A 29 31.52 -9.53 9.07
N ALA A 30 32.26 -9.87 8.02
CA ALA A 30 31.81 -9.69 6.64
C ALA A 30 30.58 -10.56 6.34
N VAL A 31 30.59 -11.83 6.75
CA VAL A 31 29.45 -12.75 6.58
C VAL A 31 28.24 -12.25 7.36
N ALA A 32 28.41 -11.82 8.61
CA ALA A 32 27.33 -11.26 9.42
C ALA A 32 26.71 -10.03 8.72
N ARG A 33 27.51 -9.09 8.26
CA ARG A 33 27.05 -7.92 7.49
C ARG A 33 26.27 -8.32 6.24
N LEU A 34 26.83 -9.27 5.45
CA LEU A 34 26.17 -9.75 4.23
C LEU A 34 24.82 -10.39 4.54
N THR A 35 24.73 -11.16 5.62
CA THR A 35 23.50 -11.82 6.04
C THR A 35 22.41 -10.79 6.41
N PHE A 36 22.74 -9.78 7.21
CA PHE A 36 21.80 -8.73 7.57
C PHE A 36 21.33 -7.94 6.35
N THR A 37 22.27 -7.57 5.44
CA THR A 37 21.91 -6.88 4.20
C THR A 37 21.04 -7.74 3.29
N ASN A 38 21.30 -9.05 3.21
CA ASN A 38 20.52 -9.96 2.39
C ASN A 38 19.11 -10.17 2.94
N ILE A 39 18.95 -10.27 4.26
CA ILE A 39 17.63 -10.33 4.90
C ILE A 39 16.80 -9.08 4.58
N ASP A 40 17.41 -7.89 4.70
CA ASP A 40 16.74 -6.62 4.40
C ASP A 40 16.35 -6.52 2.91
N LEU A 41 17.24 -6.94 2.00
CA LEU A 41 16.96 -6.98 0.57
C LEU A 41 15.88 -7.99 0.18
N VAL A 42 15.80 -9.13 0.85
CA VAL A 42 14.76 -10.15 0.57
C VAL A 42 13.39 -9.67 1.04
N HIS A 43 13.30 -9.07 2.23
CA HIS A 43 12.04 -8.55 2.78
C HIS A 43 11.53 -7.31 2.02
N ASN A 44 12.42 -6.53 1.44
CA ASN A 44 12.08 -5.30 0.72
C ASN A 44 12.15 -5.45 -0.82
N ARG A 45 12.13 -6.66 -1.36
CA ARG A 45 12.10 -6.85 -2.83
C ARG A 45 10.77 -6.36 -3.39
N PRO A 46 10.76 -5.31 -4.22
CA PRO A 46 9.56 -4.91 -4.91
C PRO A 46 9.14 -5.99 -5.92
N VAL A 47 7.91 -6.44 -5.83
CA VAL A 47 7.31 -7.27 -6.88
C VAL A 47 6.66 -6.34 -7.89
N ILE A 48 7.12 -6.40 -9.14
CA ILE A 48 6.53 -5.61 -10.23
C ILE A 48 5.33 -6.41 -10.76
N VAL A 49 4.14 -5.84 -10.62
CA VAL A 49 2.91 -6.41 -11.16
C VAL A 49 2.36 -5.43 -12.19
N THR A 50 2.07 -5.92 -13.39
CA THR A 50 1.48 -5.10 -14.45
C THR A 50 0.10 -5.67 -14.79
N PRO A 51 -0.99 -5.08 -14.28
CA PRO A 51 -2.34 -5.49 -14.66
C PRO A 51 -2.63 -5.10 -16.10
N MET A 52 -3.44 -5.90 -16.78
CA MET A 52 -3.78 -5.69 -18.20
C MET A 52 -4.48 -4.36 -18.52
N GLN A 53 -4.99 -3.65 -17.51
CA GLN A 53 -5.71 -2.37 -17.69
C GLN A 53 -4.86 -1.12 -17.43
N PHE A 54 -3.60 -1.26 -17.01
CA PHE A 54 -2.76 -0.13 -16.61
C PHE A 54 -1.46 -0.13 -17.41
N ASN A 55 -1.12 1.01 -17.98
CA ASN A 55 0.08 1.18 -18.80
C ASN A 55 1.37 1.41 -18.00
N ALA A 56 1.28 1.47 -16.68
CA ALA A 56 2.44 1.67 -15.80
C ALA A 56 2.68 0.44 -14.93
N PRO A 57 3.91 -0.07 -14.87
CA PRO A 57 4.29 -1.07 -13.88
C PRO A 57 4.24 -0.45 -12.48
N PHE A 58 3.68 -1.17 -11.52
CA PHE A 58 3.75 -0.76 -10.12
C PHE A 58 4.54 -1.79 -9.31
N SER A 59 5.20 -1.31 -8.27
CA SER A 59 6.00 -2.13 -7.39
C SER A 59 5.47 -2.11 -5.98
N VAL A 60 5.43 -3.28 -5.36
CA VAL A 60 5.09 -3.44 -3.95
C VAL A 60 6.14 -4.29 -3.26
N SER A 61 6.52 -3.91 -2.05
CA SER A 61 7.32 -4.73 -1.14
C SER A 61 6.45 -5.12 0.07
N GLU A 62 6.95 -5.91 0.99
CA GLU A 62 6.17 -6.25 2.20
C GLU A 62 5.74 -5.01 3.01
N THR A 63 6.53 -3.95 2.98
CA THR A 63 6.32 -2.77 3.83
C THR A 63 5.96 -1.49 3.09
N LYS A 64 6.10 -1.46 1.74
CA LYS A 64 5.91 -0.24 0.95
C LYS A 64 5.13 -0.53 -0.32
N ALA A 65 4.13 0.31 -0.56
CA ALA A 65 3.43 0.41 -1.82
C ALA A 65 3.90 1.68 -2.55
N ASP A 66 4.09 1.60 -3.86
CA ASP A 66 4.44 2.78 -4.63
C ASP A 66 3.22 3.67 -4.93
N THR A 67 3.50 4.84 -5.46
CA THR A 67 2.47 5.85 -5.78
C THR A 67 1.44 5.32 -6.78
N ASP A 68 1.88 4.59 -7.79
CA ASP A 68 1.00 4.09 -8.85
C ASP A 68 0.10 2.96 -8.35
N TYR A 69 0.62 2.11 -7.46
CA TYR A 69 -0.18 1.11 -6.78
C TYR A 69 -1.27 1.73 -5.91
N LEU A 70 -0.93 2.72 -5.06
CA LEU A 70 -1.90 3.42 -4.20
C LEU A 70 -2.97 4.15 -5.03
N ARG A 71 -2.56 4.77 -6.15
CA ARG A 71 -3.48 5.40 -7.10
C ARG A 71 -4.47 4.40 -7.67
N MET A 72 -3.99 3.25 -8.12
CA MET A 72 -4.81 2.20 -8.72
C MET A 72 -5.80 1.61 -7.73
N MET A 73 -5.35 1.28 -6.51
CA MET A 73 -6.22 0.79 -5.45
C MET A 73 -7.30 1.81 -5.10
N THR A 74 -6.92 3.09 -5.02
CA THR A 74 -7.88 4.18 -4.77
C THR A 74 -8.94 4.28 -5.86
N LEU A 75 -8.56 4.23 -7.14
CA LEU A 75 -9.52 4.27 -8.25
C LEU A 75 -10.48 3.08 -8.21
N SER A 76 -9.98 1.90 -7.83
CA SER A 76 -10.82 0.71 -7.65
C SER A 76 -11.83 0.90 -6.52
N PHE A 77 -11.41 1.43 -5.37
CA PHE A 77 -12.29 1.69 -4.22
C PHE A 77 -13.32 2.79 -4.52
N LEU A 78 -12.93 3.84 -5.27
CA LEU A 78 -13.86 4.85 -5.76
C LEU A 78 -14.93 4.24 -6.66
N ALA A 79 -14.53 3.38 -7.59
CA ALA A 79 -15.46 2.72 -8.48
C ALA A 79 -16.48 1.85 -7.71
N LEU A 80 -16.03 1.10 -6.70
CA LEU A 80 -16.90 0.26 -5.87
C LEU A 80 -17.91 1.08 -5.05
N ARG A 81 -17.57 2.30 -4.63
CA ARG A 81 -18.46 3.11 -3.80
C ARG A 81 -19.33 4.07 -4.61
N LEU A 82 -18.78 4.65 -5.68
CA LEU A 82 -19.38 5.80 -6.36
C LEU A 82 -19.95 5.46 -7.75
N ASN A 83 -19.56 4.34 -8.36
CA ASN A 83 -20.09 3.89 -9.65
C ASN A 83 -21.05 2.74 -9.40
N VAL A 84 -22.22 3.06 -8.91
CA VAL A 84 -23.21 2.09 -8.43
C VAL A 84 -24.61 2.37 -8.98
N SER A 85 -25.39 1.30 -9.03
CA SER A 85 -26.83 1.33 -9.33
C SER A 85 -27.59 0.58 -8.24
N SER A 86 -28.92 0.62 -8.30
CA SER A 86 -29.80 -0.16 -7.40
C SER A 86 -29.48 -1.65 -7.42
N GLU A 87 -29.00 -2.18 -8.55
CA GLU A 87 -28.73 -3.62 -8.76
C GLU A 87 -27.32 -4.01 -8.27
N THR A 88 -26.35 -3.07 -8.30
CA THR A 88 -24.94 -3.38 -8.06
C THR A 88 -24.44 -2.94 -6.69
N VAL A 89 -25.14 -2.04 -6.02
CA VAL A 89 -24.68 -1.38 -4.80
C VAL A 89 -24.35 -2.37 -3.68
N ASP A 90 -25.17 -3.38 -3.45
CA ASP A 90 -24.96 -4.32 -2.34
C ASP A 90 -23.66 -5.13 -2.55
N MET A 91 -23.49 -5.69 -3.75
CA MET A 91 -22.29 -6.47 -4.09
C MET A 91 -21.01 -5.60 -4.05
N ASN A 92 -21.09 -4.39 -4.61
CA ASN A 92 -19.96 -3.47 -4.64
C ASN A 92 -19.55 -3.02 -3.22
N HIS A 93 -20.54 -2.72 -2.36
CA HIS A 93 -20.30 -2.33 -0.98
C HIS A 93 -19.79 -3.49 -0.14
N GLU A 94 -20.32 -4.71 -0.30
CA GLU A 94 -19.79 -5.90 0.35
C GLU A 94 -18.32 -6.14 -0.02
N PHE A 95 -17.99 -6.03 -1.30
CA PHE A 95 -16.62 -6.17 -1.76
C PHE A 95 -15.72 -5.06 -1.20
N LEU A 96 -16.18 -3.80 -1.16
CA LEU A 96 -15.45 -2.69 -0.56
C LEU A 96 -15.17 -2.93 0.93
N LEU A 97 -16.16 -3.43 1.69
CA LEU A 97 -16.03 -3.72 3.12
C LEU A 97 -14.95 -4.76 3.41
N SER A 98 -14.67 -5.68 2.50
CA SER A 98 -13.60 -6.66 2.65
C SER A 98 -12.21 -6.04 2.74
N TYR A 99 -12.05 -4.81 2.25
CA TYR A 99 -10.80 -4.03 2.32
C TYR A 99 -10.77 -3.04 3.48
N VAL A 100 -11.86 -2.87 4.23
CA VAL A 100 -11.90 -1.93 5.35
C VAL A 100 -11.15 -2.50 6.54
N LYS A 101 -10.42 -1.63 7.25
CA LYS A 101 -9.72 -1.96 8.48
C LYS A 101 -10.73 -2.35 9.58
N THR A 102 -10.38 -3.33 10.39
CA THR A 102 -11.28 -3.88 11.43
C THR A 102 -11.82 -2.81 12.38
N GLU A 103 -10.97 -1.86 12.78
CA GLU A 103 -11.35 -0.77 13.69
C GLU A 103 -12.37 0.20 13.09
N SER A 104 -12.38 0.35 11.76
CA SER A 104 -13.29 1.24 11.04
C SER A 104 -14.51 0.50 10.46
N LEU A 105 -14.53 -0.82 10.54
CA LEU A 105 -15.49 -1.66 9.81
C LEU A 105 -16.94 -1.39 10.23
N GLN A 106 -17.19 -1.20 11.52
CA GLN A 106 -18.57 -0.97 12.02
C GLN A 106 -19.13 0.34 11.50
N ASP A 107 -18.37 1.43 11.56
CA ASP A 107 -18.79 2.74 11.08
C ASP A 107 -19.00 2.71 9.56
N PHE A 108 -18.08 2.10 8.81
CA PHE A 108 -18.22 1.93 7.36
C PHE A 108 -19.46 1.13 6.99
N THR A 109 -19.73 0.03 7.68
CA THR A 109 -20.90 -0.82 7.43
C THR A 109 -22.18 -0.02 7.60
N SER A 110 -22.31 0.78 8.66
CA SER A 110 -23.48 1.63 8.90
C SER A 110 -23.65 2.66 7.78
N VAL A 111 -22.59 3.39 7.42
CA VAL A 111 -22.64 4.42 6.38
C VAL A 111 -23.01 3.82 5.02
N LEU A 112 -22.39 2.70 4.63
CA LEU A 112 -22.64 2.06 3.34
C LEU A 112 -24.04 1.42 3.28
N ALA A 113 -24.56 0.91 4.40
CA ALA A 113 -25.93 0.40 4.47
C ALA A 113 -26.96 1.52 4.24
N ASP A 114 -26.75 2.69 4.85
CA ASP A 114 -27.62 3.85 4.63
C ASP A 114 -27.52 4.38 3.20
N GLU A 115 -26.31 4.40 2.62
CA GLU A 115 -26.11 4.75 1.21
C GLU A 115 -26.83 3.76 0.29
N ALA A 116 -26.65 2.46 0.50
CA ALA A 116 -27.31 1.42 -0.31
C ALA A 116 -28.83 1.51 -0.25
N LYS A 117 -29.39 1.75 0.94
CA LYS A 117 -30.81 1.95 1.11
C LYS A 117 -31.32 3.14 0.29
N ARG A 118 -30.68 4.30 0.39
CA ARG A 118 -31.05 5.50 -0.39
C ARG A 118 -30.95 5.27 -1.89
N ILE A 119 -29.94 4.57 -2.35
CA ILE A 119 -29.73 4.23 -3.77
C ILE A 119 -30.87 3.35 -4.28
N LYS A 120 -31.24 2.33 -3.52
CA LYS A 120 -32.33 1.41 -3.90
C LYS A 120 -33.73 2.07 -3.83
N ASP A 121 -34.00 2.77 -2.75
CA ASP A 121 -35.34 3.40 -2.53
C ASP A 121 -35.65 4.47 -3.60
N ASN A 122 -34.61 5.13 -4.14
CA ASN A 122 -34.77 6.20 -5.11
C ASN A 122 -34.38 5.80 -6.55
N SER A 123 -34.08 4.54 -6.81
CA SER A 123 -33.58 4.07 -8.13
C SER A 123 -32.43 4.93 -8.67
N VAL A 124 -31.44 5.17 -7.81
CA VAL A 124 -30.27 6.02 -8.13
C VAL A 124 -29.25 5.22 -8.92
N ASN A 125 -28.72 5.85 -9.98
CA ASN A 125 -27.49 5.44 -10.63
C ASN A 125 -26.46 6.55 -10.47
N SER A 126 -25.22 6.22 -10.17
CA SER A 126 -24.15 7.21 -10.03
C SER A 126 -22.90 6.80 -10.79
N ALA A 127 -22.19 7.81 -11.26
CA ALA A 127 -20.89 7.64 -11.90
C ALA A 127 -19.96 8.79 -11.50
N PHE A 128 -18.78 8.46 -11.05
CA PHE A 128 -17.75 9.41 -10.67
C PHE A 128 -16.64 9.46 -11.72
N TYR A 129 -16.36 10.66 -12.18
CA TYR A 129 -15.32 10.95 -13.17
C TYR A 129 -14.20 11.73 -12.47
N GLN A 130 -13.10 11.06 -12.17
CA GLN A 130 -11.95 11.71 -11.55
C GLN A 130 -11.32 12.72 -12.50
N THR A 131 -11.03 13.93 -12.01
CA THR A 131 -10.35 14.99 -12.75
C THR A 131 -8.94 15.24 -12.23
N ASP A 132 -8.71 14.97 -10.96
CA ASP A 132 -7.40 15.10 -10.31
C ASP A 132 -7.23 14.06 -9.20
N ILE A 133 -5.98 13.60 -9.02
CA ILE A 133 -5.60 12.66 -7.98
C ILE A 133 -4.20 12.96 -7.45
N THR A 134 -4.11 13.22 -6.17
CA THR A 134 -2.85 13.48 -5.48
C THR A 134 -2.57 12.40 -4.45
N VAL A 135 -1.44 11.71 -4.60
CA VAL A 135 -1.03 10.61 -3.70
C VAL A 135 0.09 11.09 -2.79
N TYR A 136 -0.02 10.78 -1.51
CA TYR A 136 0.98 11.01 -0.48
C TYR A 136 1.51 9.68 0.06
N PRO A 137 2.53 9.07 -0.59
CA PRO A 137 2.93 7.69 -0.28
C PRO A 137 3.43 7.49 1.14
N ALA A 138 4.05 8.53 1.73
CA ALA A 138 4.58 8.47 3.08
C ALA A 138 3.50 8.29 4.16
N SER A 139 2.28 8.80 3.90
CA SER A 139 1.14 8.72 4.84
C SER A 139 0.05 7.76 4.37
N GLY A 140 0.17 7.17 3.18
CA GLY A 140 -0.89 6.37 2.57
C GLY A 140 -2.14 7.15 2.20
N ARG A 141 -2.09 8.51 2.24
CA ARG A 141 -3.22 9.37 1.92
C ARG A 141 -3.31 9.60 0.42
N VAL A 142 -4.55 9.58 -0.08
CA VAL A 142 -4.87 9.95 -1.46
C VAL A 142 -6.05 10.92 -1.45
N ASP A 143 -5.84 12.09 -2.03
CA ASP A 143 -6.88 13.11 -2.23
C ASP A 143 -7.32 13.06 -3.70
N ILE A 144 -8.62 12.99 -3.93
CA ILE A 144 -9.20 12.86 -5.27
C ILE A 144 -10.26 13.95 -5.46
N ARG A 145 -10.22 14.58 -6.64
CA ARG A 145 -11.26 15.50 -7.08
C ARG A 145 -11.90 14.97 -8.36
N GLY A 146 -13.19 15.16 -8.50
CA GLY A 146 -13.90 14.71 -9.70
C GLY A 146 -15.32 15.26 -9.78
N VAL A 147 -16.00 14.79 -10.80
CA VAL A 147 -17.39 15.10 -11.07
C VAL A 147 -18.23 13.88 -10.79
N LEU A 148 -19.14 13.98 -9.83
CA LEU A 148 -20.15 12.95 -9.55
C LEU A 148 -21.39 13.30 -10.38
N LYS A 149 -21.83 12.35 -11.19
CA LYS A 149 -23.13 12.43 -11.88
C LYS A 149 -24.09 11.43 -11.24
N THR A 150 -25.27 11.92 -10.88
CA THR A 150 -26.31 11.14 -10.22
C THR A 150 -27.58 11.19 -11.03
N TRP A 151 -28.13 10.05 -11.42
CA TRP A 151 -29.42 9.91 -12.09
C TRP A 151 -30.42 9.34 -11.11
N ILE A 152 -31.61 9.94 -11.01
CA ILE A 152 -32.72 9.45 -10.19
C ILE A 152 -33.85 9.09 -11.16
N GLY A 153 -34.08 7.79 -11.31
CA GLY A 153 -35.08 7.28 -12.30
C GLY A 153 -34.72 7.74 -13.73
N THR A 154 -35.66 8.40 -14.40
CA THR A 154 -35.50 8.92 -15.79
C THR A 154 -35.10 10.40 -15.85
N ALA A 155 -34.86 11.03 -14.71
CA ALA A 155 -34.52 12.46 -14.64
C ALA A 155 -33.14 12.78 -15.28
N ARG A 156 -32.92 14.06 -15.62
CA ARG A 156 -31.60 14.51 -16.05
C ARG A 156 -30.61 14.36 -14.90
N PRO A 157 -29.34 13.98 -15.18
CA PRO A 157 -28.37 13.80 -14.14
C PRO A 157 -28.05 15.09 -13.41
N GLU A 158 -28.04 15.04 -12.11
CA GLU A 158 -27.43 16.03 -11.27
C GLU A 158 -25.90 15.90 -11.37
N THR A 159 -25.19 17.02 -11.43
CA THR A 159 -23.75 17.04 -11.62
C THR A 159 -23.12 17.89 -10.52
N GLU A 160 -22.27 17.26 -9.70
CA GLU A 160 -21.60 17.91 -8.59
C GLU A 160 -20.09 17.70 -8.65
N ILE A 161 -19.33 18.73 -8.26
CA ILE A 161 -17.89 18.58 -8.03
C ILE A 161 -17.69 18.09 -6.62
N LYS A 162 -17.10 16.91 -6.47
CA LYS A 162 -16.83 16.27 -5.19
C LYS A 162 -15.34 16.06 -4.98
N GLN A 163 -14.94 16.12 -3.72
CA GLN A 163 -13.59 15.79 -3.30
C GLN A 163 -13.66 14.67 -2.25
N PHE A 164 -12.82 13.69 -2.43
CA PHE A 164 -12.72 12.56 -1.52
C PHE A 164 -11.30 12.42 -1.00
N ARG A 165 -11.19 11.94 0.22
CA ARG A 165 -9.93 11.55 0.85
C ARG A 165 -10.02 10.11 1.27
N LEU A 166 -9.01 9.35 0.84
CA LEU A 166 -8.77 7.99 1.32
C LEU A 166 -7.47 7.96 2.10
N ASP A 167 -7.53 7.35 3.28
CA ASP A 167 -6.34 6.98 4.05
C ASP A 167 -6.20 5.46 3.94
N LEU A 168 -5.13 5.02 3.29
CA LEU A 168 -4.83 3.62 3.00
C LEU A 168 -3.67 3.15 3.87
N GLU A 169 -3.81 1.99 4.48
CA GLU A 169 -2.72 1.30 5.18
C GLU A 169 -2.28 0.11 4.35
N TYR A 170 -0.99 0.04 4.06
CA TYR A 170 -0.38 -1.08 3.36
C TYR A 170 0.55 -1.82 4.30
N HIS A 171 0.26 -3.10 4.53
CA HIS A 171 1.06 -3.95 5.39
C HIS A 171 1.01 -5.40 4.92
N ASN A 172 2.17 -6.07 4.87
CA ASN A 172 2.31 -7.49 4.48
C ASN A 172 1.59 -7.85 3.16
N GLY A 173 1.72 -6.99 2.14
CA GLY A 173 1.10 -7.23 0.84
C GLY A 173 -0.40 -6.90 0.77
N LEU A 174 -1.02 -6.45 1.86
CA LEU A 174 -2.44 -6.14 1.93
C LEU A 174 -2.68 -4.63 2.07
N THR A 175 -3.56 -4.10 1.25
CA THR A 175 -4.06 -2.73 1.38
C THR A 175 -5.37 -2.72 2.13
N ARG A 176 -5.48 -1.88 3.15
CA ARG A 176 -6.69 -1.67 3.94
C ARG A 176 -7.11 -0.21 3.89
N ILE A 177 -8.42 0.03 3.87
CA ILE A 177 -9.01 1.36 3.96
C ILE A 177 -9.17 1.69 5.44
N ALA A 178 -8.44 2.68 5.93
CA ALA A 178 -8.62 3.22 7.28
C ALA A 178 -9.70 4.30 7.29
N ARG A 179 -9.80 5.10 6.22
CA ARG A 179 -10.78 6.17 6.08
C ARG A 179 -11.14 6.38 4.61
N PHE A 180 -12.41 6.68 4.35
CA PHE A 180 -12.89 7.13 3.04
C PHE A 180 -14.00 8.17 3.26
N VAL A 181 -13.67 9.43 3.16
CA VAL A 181 -14.57 10.55 3.47
C VAL A 181 -14.67 11.53 2.31
N GLU A 182 -15.84 12.16 2.18
CA GLU A 182 -16.00 13.35 1.35
C GLU A 182 -15.41 14.56 2.09
N VAL A 183 -14.60 15.35 1.39
CA VAL A 183 -14.02 16.57 1.92
C VAL A 183 -14.83 17.74 1.40
N ASN A 184 -15.64 18.34 2.26
CA ASN A 184 -16.33 19.59 1.92
C ASN A 184 -15.33 20.72 2.00
N ASN A 185 -15.05 21.36 0.87
CA ASN A 185 -14.41 22.67 0.89
C ASN A 185 -15.48 23.70 1.30
N GLU A 186 -15.67 23.88 2.60
CA GLU A 186 -16.28 25.11 3.05
C GLU A 186 -15.36 26.26 2.61
N LYS A 187 -15.91 27.17 1.80
CA LYS A 187 -15.31 28.44 1.42
C LYS A 187 -15.24 29.37 2.62
#